data_5dc8eda5b61f4eb9ccff555efc916369
#
_entry.id   5dc8eda5b61f4eb9ccff555efc916369
#
_cell.length_a   1.000
_cell.length_b   1.000
_cell.length_c   1.000
_cell.angle_alpha   90.00
_cell.angle_beta   90.00
_cell.angle_gamma   90.00
#
_symmetry.space_group_name_H-M   'P 1'
#
loop_
_entity.id
_entity.type
_entity.pdbx_description
1 polymer ?
#
loop_
_entity_poly.entity_id
_entity_poly.type
_entity_poly.pdbx_seq_one_letter_code
_entity_poly.pdbx_strand_id
1 'polypeptide(L)'
;MNVFDKTIEFARRNHFVDIEDKIPIFLCSIGGHIFNCLNKCSRCDFDPDSPLVDEEHDFIIENCPLRHDNVPFYTPMSQLPDTRIHILMRGAKGSGKSVLILMFLAEGTGLIHNNNADLGEGFRTLMGPNSITEAGLFGSVNEEGDIMGRPIAREMCGGFLGFEEFSSMSDASKKDHSMDMKNQLLTSLDNGRVQKAMRAGWVRYTTRYTCWAGTQPARFELDSGLDRRFFIIDIEMTPEKERLYKKAQHAQSNMTTAERLDLANLNIEIKDWIRHRMREAIANPPTGIIFDDDIAEWLDQPQVRGFEANLFRKLCIGYAMMKPEYHGGGPLIIRLDDTLRTILDQSLAMRREVMDENLKLIKDMYWMQEVKRSALVQAIVKALSVDYPTAKRWIIENLQDQEWYHEKKVKPSGRGRPGVYCCFGTGE
;
A
#
# COMPACT_ATOMS: atom_id res chain seq x y z
N MET A 1 12.71 -9.78 -22.98
CA MET A 1 12.58 -8.68 -21.98
C MET A 1 11.33 -8.95 -21.16
N ASN A 2 11.44 -9.04 -19.84
CA ASN A 2 10.31 -9.32 -18.94
C ASN A 2 9.46 -8.05 -18.73
N VAL A 3 8.32 -8.16 -18.04
CA VAL A 3 7.41 -7.03 -17.82
C VAL A 3 8.03 -5.93 -16.97
N PHE A 4 8.93 -6.27 -16.03
CA PHE A 4 9.62 -5.29 -15.20
C PHE A 4 10.51 -4.40 -16.06
N ASP A 5 11.34 -5.00 -16.93
CA ASP A 5 12.22 -4.26 -17.84
C ASP A 5 11.42 -3.40 -18.83
N LYS A 6 10.35 -3.96 -19.42
CA LYS A 6 9.48 -3.21 -20.34
C LYS A 6 8.84 -1.99 -19.68
N THR A 7 8.38 -2.13 -18.44
CA THR A 7 7.73 -1.03 -17.73
C THR A 7 8.74 0.05 -17.32
N ILE A 8 9.94 -0.35 -16.91
CA ILE A 8 11.04 0.59 -16.64
C ILE A 8 11.44 1.33 -17.94
N GLU A 9 11.56 0.61 -19.05
CA GLU A 9 11.87 1.22 -20.35
C GLU A 9 10.78 2.17 -20.82
N PHE A 10 9.51 1.81 -20.62
CA PHE A 10 8.38 2.72 -20.89
C PHE A 10 8.49 4.02 -20.09
N ALA A 11 8.82 3.92 -18.82
CA ALA A 11 8.98 5.08 -17.96
C ALA A 11 10.16 5.96 -18.38
N ARG A 12 11.30 5.36 -18.73
CA ARG A 12 12.49 6.08 -19.23
C ARG A 12 12.22 6.81 -20.53
N ARG A 13 11.56 6.15 -21.48
CA ARG A 13 11.19 6.78 -22.77
C ARG A 13 10.15 7.89 -22.60
N ASN A 14 9.29 7.78 -21.60
CA ASN A 14 8.38 8.88 -21.21
C ASN A 14 9.09 9.98 -20.42
N HIS A 15 10.40 9.90 -20.24
CA HIS A 15 11.16 10.85 -19.44
C HIS A 15 10.66 11.00 -17.99
N PHE A 16 10.09 9.94 -17.40
CA PHE A 16 9.76 9.95 -15.99
C PHE A 16 11.06 9.87 -15.17
N VAL A 17 11.14 10.66 -14.11
CA VAL A 17 12.37 10.83 -13.32
C VAL A 17 12.23 10.12 -12.00
N ASP A 18 13.28 9.39 -11.60
CA ASP A 18 13.45 8.82 -10.25
C ASP A 18 12.31 7.88 -9.83
N ILE A 19 11.84 7.05 -10.77
CA ILE A 19 10.76 6.09 -10.51
C ILE A 19 11.11 4.64 -10.85
N GLU A 20 12.27 4.39 -11.43
CA GLU A 20 12.65 3.05 -11.91
C GLU A 20 12.72 2.02 -10.80
N ASP A 21 13.21 2.40 -9.63
CA ASP A 21 13.31 1.58 -8.42
C ASP A 21 11.93 1.32 -7.75
N LYS A 22 10.94 2.14 -8.08
CA LYS A 22 9.58 2.08 -7.52
C LYS A 22 8.64 1.22 -8.37
N ILE A 23 8.86 1.20 -9.70
CA ILE A 23 8.04 0.43 -10.65
C ILE A 23 7.94 -1.06 -10.25
N PRO A 24 9.01 -1.75 -9.85
CA PRO A 24 8.91 -3.15 -9.43
C PRO A 24 7.93 -3.37 -8.27
N ILE A 25 7.85 -2.44 -7.31
CA ILE A 25 6.92 -2.51 -6.18
C ILE A 25 5.46 -2.45 -6.66
N PHE A 26 5.16 -1.56 -7.63
CA PHE A 26 3.83 -1.48 -8.24
C PHE A 26 3.47 -2.74 -9.01
N LEU A 27 4.41 -3.32 -9.76
CA LEU A 27 4.20 -4.59 -10.46
C LEU A 27 3.99 -5.75 -9.48
N CYS A 28 4.75 -5.82 -8.39
CA CYS A 28 4.51 -6.77 -7.31
C CYS A 28 3.13 -6.56 -6.65
N SER A 29 2.69 -5.30 -6.51
CA SER A 29 1.35 -5.00 -6.00
C SER A 29 0.26 -5.55 -6.94
N ILE A 30 0.44 -5.44 -8.25
CA ILE A 30 -0.47 -6.02 -9.25
C ILE A 30 -0.49 -7.56 -9.13
N GLY A 31 0.67 -8.20 -9.08
CA GLY A 31 0.77 -9.66 -8.92
C GLY A 31 0.13 -10.15 -7.62
N GLY A 32 0.38 -9.45 -6.50
CA GLY A 32 -0.23 -9.75 -5.21
C GLY A 32 -1.76 -9.57 -5.22
N HIS A 33 -2.25 -8.57 -5.97
CA HIS A 33 -3.69 -8.36 -6.18
C HIS A 33 -4.33 -9.48 -7.00
N ILE A 34 -3.70 -9.90 -8.10
CA ILE A 34 -4.15 -11.06 -8.90
C ILE A 34 -4.28 -12.29 -8.01
N PHE A 35 -3.24 -12.62 -7.26
CA PHE A 35 -3.24 -13.76 -6.35
C PHE A 35 -4.34 -13.66 -5.29
N ASN A 36 -4.52 -12.47 -4.69
CA ASN A 36 -5.57 -12.24 -3.69
C ASN A 36 -6.97 -12.44 -4.26
N CYS A 37 -7.24 -11.91 -5.44
CA CYS A 37 -8.54 -12.04 -6.09
C CYS A 37 -8.88 -13.50 -6.43
N LEU A 38 -7.89 -14.29 -6.86
CA LEU A 38 -8.09 -15.73 -7.15
C LEU A 38 -8.44 -16.51 -5.89
N ASN A 39 -7.87 -16.14 -4.75
CA ASN A 39 -7.94 -16.94 -3.53
C ASN A 39 -8.90 -16.41 -2.46
N LYS A 40 -9.17 -15.11 -2.48
CA LYS A 40 -9.99 -14.41 -1.48
C LYS A 40 -10.92 -13.39 -2.10
N CYS A 41 -11.58 -13.74 -3.18
CA CYS A 41 -12.58 -12.84 -3.72
C CYS A 41 -13.71 -12.66 -2.69
N SER A 42 -14.01 -11.42 -2.34
CA SER A 42 -15.04 -11.06 -1.36
C SER A 42 -16.46 -11.53 -1.75
N ARG A 43 -16.64 -11.86 -3.02
CA ARG A 43 -17.90 -12.41 -3.54
C ARG A 43 -18.18 -13.81 -3.08
N CYS A 44 -17.13 -14.50 -2.67
CA CYS A 44 -17.21 -15.86 -2.25
C CYS A 44 -17.36 -15.98 -0.73
N ASP A 45 -17.12 -14.89 0.01
CA ASP A 45 -17.48 -14.75 1.43
C ASP A 45 -18.98 -14.40 1.56
N PHE A 46 -19.78 -15.00 0.69
CA PHE A 46 -21.20 -14.84 0.63
C PHE A 46 -21.86 -15.31 1.94
N ASP A 47 -22.68 -14.46 2.52
CA ASP A 47 -23.60 -14.84 3.58
C ASP A 47 -24.90 -15.35 2.93
N PRO A 48 -25.12 -16.68 2.88
CA PRO A 48 -26.31 -17.24 2.25
C PRO A 48 -27.62 -16.82 2.93
N ASP A 49 -27.55 -16.27 4.14
CA ASP A 49 -28.69 -15.80 4.91
C ASP A 49 -29.00 -14.31 4.68
N SER A 50 -28.24 -13.63 3.81
CA SER A 50 -28.51 -12.23 3.48
C SER A 50 -29.63 -12.11 2.45
N PRO A 51 -30.76 -11.41 2.74
CA PRO A 51 -31.86 -11.26 1.80
C PRO A 51 -31.56 -10.39 0.58
N LEU A 52 -30.38 -9.80 0.49
CA LEU A 52 -29.94 -8.92 -0.62
C LEU A 52 -29.15 -9.65 -1.71
N VAL A 53 -29.26 -10.96 -1.76
CA VAL A 53 -28.36 -11.86 -2.44
C VAL A 53 -28.43 -11.78 -3.96
N ASP A 54 -29.62 -11.76 -4.53
CA ASP A 54 -29.78 -12.06 -5.95
C ASP A 54 -29.39 -10.91 -6.88
N GLU A 55 -29.86 -9.71 -6.65
CA GLU A 55 -29.54 -8.56 -7.52
C GLU A 55 -28.10 -8.04 -7.31
N GLU A 56 -27.60 -8.10 -6.08
CA GLU A 56 -26.22 -7.67 -5.78
C GLU A 56 -25.18 -8.65 -6.27
N HIS A 57 -25.47 -9.93 -6.19
CA HIS A 57 -24.58 -10.99 -6.66
C HIS A 57 -24.40 -10.91 -8.17
N ASP A 58 -25.46 -10.74 -8.93
CA ASP A 58 -25.40 -10.62 -10.39
C ASP A 58 -24.63 -9.35 -10.81
N PHE A 59 -24.91 -8.21 -10.18
CA PHE A 59 -24.17 -6.97 -10.44
C PHE A 59 -22.68 -7.10 -10.16
N ILE A 60 -22.34 -7.76 -9.08
CA ILE A 60 -20.95 -7.98 -8.71
C ILE A 60 -20.29 -8.95 -9.68
N ILE A 61 -20.93 -10.04 -10.09
CA ILE A 61 -20.42 -11.01 -11.04
C ILE A 61 -20.17 -10.36 -12.41
N GLU A 62 -21.10 -9.59 -12.91
CA GLU A 62 -20.98 -8.87 -14.18
C GLU A 62 -19.79 -7.92 -14.22
N ASN A 63 -19.45 -7.31 -13.10
CA ASN A 63 -18.41 -6.29 -13.00
C ASN A 63 -17.06 -6.78 -12.47
N CYS A 64 -16.86 -8.07 -12.23
CA CYS A 64 -15.57 -8.61 -11.81
C CYS A 64 -14.62 -8.83 -12.98
N PRO A 65 -13.41 -8.25 -12.93
CA PRO A 65 -12.40 -8.52 -13.95
C PRO A 65 -11.97 -9.98 -14.00
N LEU A 66 -12.24 -10.74 -12.95
CA LEU A 66 -11.81 -12.12 -12.82
C LEU A 66 -12.92 -13.15 -12.99
N ARG A 67 -14.15 -12.77 -13.44
CA ARG A 67 -15.34 -13.63 -13.62
C ARG A 67 -15.11 -15.12 -13.36
N HIS A 68 -15.70 -15.60 -12.34
CA HIS A 68 -15.33 -16.88 -11.77
C HIS A 68 -16.22 -18.04 -12.19
N ASP A 69 -16.86 -17.95 -13.30
CA ASP A 69 -17.80 -18.98 -13.75
C ASP A 69 -17.20 -20.40 -13.79
N ASN A 70 -15.87 -20.50 -13.74
CA ASN A 70 -15.15 -21.77 -13.79
C ASN A 70 -14.07 -21.94 -12.70
N VAL A 71 -13.92 -21.03 -11.75
CA VAL A 71 -12.93 -21.19 -10.69
C VAL A 71 -13.61 -21.72 -9.43
N PRO A 72 -13.19 -22.87 -8.90
CA PRO A 72 -13.79 -23.43 -7.69
C PRO A 72 -13.45 -22.54 -6.49
N PHE A 73 -14.40 -21.75 -6.05
CA PHE A 73 -14.29 -20.81 -4.95
C PHE A 73 -14.06 -21.44 -3.58
N TYR A 74 -14.36 -22.68 -3.42
CA TYR A 74 -14.36 -23.42 -2.17
C TYR A 74 -13.09 -24.24 -1.99
N THR A 75 -11.98 -23.84 -2.59
CA THR A 75 -10.70 -24.47 -2.25
C THR A 75 -10.26 -24.00 -0.86
N PRO A 76 -9.50 -24.83 -0.11
CA PRO A 76 -8.97 -24.47 1.20
C PRO A 76 -8.12 -23.19 1.25
N MET A 77 -7.97 -22.52 0.14
CA MET A 77 -7.22 -21.27 -0.05
C MET A 77 -7.83 -20.05 0.65
N SER A 78 -9.06 -20.15 1.18
CA SER A 78 -9.63 -19.17 2.10
C SER A 78 -8.74 -18.91 3.34
N GLN A 79 -7.77 -19.77 3.61
CA GLN A 79 -6.80 -19.62 4.68
C GLN A 79 -5.52 -18.87 4.26
N LEU A 80 -5.31 -18.59 2.99
CA LEU A 80 -4.14 -17.82 2.55
C LEU A 80 -4.22 -16.38 3.03
N PRO A 81 -3.08 -15.78 3.40
CA PRO A 81 -3.04 -14.40 3.86
C PRO A 81 -3.49 -13.44 2.76
N ASP A 82 -4.00 -12.28 3.14
CA ASP A 82 -4.24 -11.18 2.21
C ASP A 82 -2.91 -10.74 1.58
N THR A 83 -2.80 -10.89 0.27
CA THR A 83 -1.57 -10.59 -0.51
C THR A 83 -1.59 -9.23 -1.17
N ARG A 84 -2.64 -8.42 -0.98
CA ARG A 84 -2.71 -7.06 -1.51
C ARG A 84 -1.62 -6.19 -0.89
N ILE A 85 -0.96 -5.42 -1.74
CA ILE A 85 0.03 -4.44 -1.32
C ILE A 85 -0.54 -3.06 -1.61
N HIS A 86 -0.99 -2.38 -0.56
CA HIS A 86 -1.38 -0.99 -0.67
C HIS A 86 -0.12 -0.12 -0.66
N ILE A 87 -0.08 0.92 -1.49
CA ILE A 87 1.10 1.78 -1.63
C ILE A 87 0.74 3.21 -1.24
N LEU A 88 1.54 3.80 -0.35
CA LEU A 88 1.45 5.21 0.01
C LEU A 88 2.73 5.92 -0.37
N MET A 89 2.64 6.82 -1.35
CA MET A 89 3.76 7.67 -1.73
C MET A 89 3.71 8.98 -0.97
N ARG A 90 4.78 9.27 -0.24
CA ARG A 90 4.91 10.48 0.56
C ARG A 90 5.97 11.38 -0.07
N GLY A 91 5.66 12.65 -0.28
CA GLY A 91 6.60 13.59 -0.88
C GLY A 91 6.00 14.98 -1.07
N ALA A 92 6.85 15.97 -1.30
CA ALA A 92 6.44 17.35 -1.53
C ALA A 92 5.52 17.50 -2.75
N LYS A 93 4.83 18.63 -2.87
CA LYS A 93 4.07 18.95 -4.07
C LYS A 93 5.00 18.99 -5.29
N GLY A 94 4.61 18.33 -6.37
CA GLY A 94 5.41 18.27 -7.60
C GLY A 94 6.51 17.18 -7.59
N SER A 95 6.57 16.31 -6.58
CA SER A 95 7.57 15.22 -6.50
C SER A 95 7.30 14.01 -7.40
N GLY A 96 6.27 14.04 -8.26
CA GLY A 96 5.98 12.96 -9.21
C GLY A 96 5.08 11.83 -8.66
N LYS A 97 4.56 11.92 -7.44
CA LYS A 97 3.66 10.90 -6.85
C LYS A 97 2.49 10.53 -7.78
N SER A 98 1.74 11.54 -8.21
CA SER A 98 0.58 11.31 -9.09
C SER A 98 0.97 10.71 -10.43
N VAL A 99 2.15 11.05 -10.97
CA VAL A 99 2.63 10.52 -12.25
C VAL A 99 2.75 9.00 -12.21
N LEU A 100 3.31 8.46 -11.13
CA LEU A 100 3.49 7.01 -10.99
C LEU A 100 2.15 6.29 -10.81
N ILE A 101 1.23 6.84 -10.01
CA ILE A 101 -0.12 6.26 -9.89
C ILE A 101 -0.85 6.33 -11.24
N LEU A 102 -0.84 7.47 -11.90
CA LEU A 102 -1.53 7.67 -13.17
C LEU A 102 -0.95 6.83 -14.31
N MET A 103 0.36 6.56 -14.30
CA MET A 103 0.98 5.65 -15.27
C MET A 103 0.27 4.29 -15.31
N PHE A 104 -0.21 3.80 -14.18
CA PHE A 104 -0.91 2.52 -14.09
C PHE A 104 -2.44 2.66 -14.15
N LEU A 105 -3.02 3.67 -13.48
CA LEU A 105 -4.47 3.72 -13.22
C LEU A 105 -5.24 4.72 -14.10
N ALA A 106 -4.56 5.59 -14.84
CA ALA A 106 -5.25 6.62 -15.60
C ALA A 106 -6.26 6.03 -16.59
N GLU A 107 -7.45 6.61 -16.62
CA GLU A 107 -8.52 6.20 -17.53
C GLU A 107 -8.03 6.22 -18.99
N GLY A 108 -8.27 5.15 -19.72
CA GLY A 108 -7.88 4.98 -21.13
C GLY A 108 -6.40 4.69 -21.35
N THR A 109 -5.49 5.31 -20.62
CA THR A 109 -4.04 5.24 -20.88
C THR A 109 -3.25 4.41 -19.87
N GLY A 110 -3.75 4.22 -18.66
CA GLY A 110 -3.07 3.49 -17.60
C GLY A 110 -2.75 2.04 -17.98
N LEU A 111 -1.59 1.55 -17.53
CA LEU A 111 -1.07 0.23 -17.89
C LEU A 111 -1.95 -0.95 -17.46
N ILE A 112 -2.83 -0.76 -16.48
CA ILE A 112 -3.75 -1.82 -16.01
C ILE A 112 -5.22 -1.45 -16.18
N HIS A 113 -5.52 -0.22 -16.66
CA HIS A 113 -6.89 0.22 -16.82
C HIS A 113 -7.61 -0.55 -17.95
N ASN A 114 -8.85 -0.91 -17.67
CA ASN A 114 -9.77 -1.45 -18.68
C ASN A 114 -11.07 -0.65 -18.68
N ASN A 115 -11.45 -0.10 -19.82
CA ASN A 115 -12.70 0.63 -20.01
C ASN A 115 -13.92 -0.30 -19.98
N ASN A 116 -13.76 -1.52 -20.48
CA ASN A 116 -14.76 -2.54 -20.44
C ASN A 116 -14.39 -3.48 -19.29
N ALA A 117 -15.16 -3.48 -18.22
CA ALA A 117 -14.93 -4.36 -17.08
C ALA A 117 -15.04 -5.87 -17.43
N ASP A 118 -14.94 -6.21 -18.73
CA ASP A 118 -14.98 -7.55 -19.24
C ASP A 118 -13.68 -8.29 -18.90
N LEU A 119 -13.86 -9.35 -18.30
CA LEU A 119 -13.09 -10.56 -18.03
C LEU A 119 -11.76 -10.72 -18.73
N GLY A 120 -10.72 -10.73 -17.88
CA GLY A 120 -9.37 -11.04 -18.33
C GLY A 120 -8.73 -9.95 -19.17
N GLU A 121 -9.37 -8.80 -19.31
CA GLU A 121 -8.89 -7.70 -20.15
C GLU A 121 -8.28 -6.53 -19.39
N GLY A 122 -8.14 -6.65 -18.09
CA GLY A 122 -7.57 -5.64 -17.23
C GLY A 122 -8.35 -5.48 -15.92
N PHE A 123 -7.98 -4.49 -15.14
CA PHE A 123 -8.63 -4.22 -13.86
C PHE A 123 -9.51 -2.99 -13.95
N ARG A 124 -10.59 -2.99 -13.18
CA ARG A 124 -11.28 -1.76 -12.87
C ARG A 124 -10.34 -0.86 -12.08
N THR A 125 -10.14 0.35 -12.56
CA THR A 125 -9.33 1.36 -11.90
C THR A 125 -10.15 2.63 -11.70
N LEU A 126 -9.96 3.30 -10.57
CA LEU A 126 -10.58 4.57 -10.29
C LEU A 126 -9.57 5.49 -9.61
N MET A 127 -9.41 6.68 -10.16
CA MET A 127 -8.81 7.79 -9.41
C MET A 127 -9.89 8.43 -8.56
N GLY A 128 -9.80 8.23 -7.25
CA GLY A 128 -10.76 8.77 -6.29
C GLY A 128 -10.79 10.30 -6.28
N PRO A 129 -11.90 10.89 -5.92
CA PRO A 129 -12.03 12.35 -5.84
C PRO A 129 -11.11 12.90 -4.75
N ASN A 130 -10.66 14.16 -4.92
CA ASN A 130 -9.82 14.87 -3.95
C ASN A 130 -10.50 15.12 -2.59
N SER A 131 -11.82 15.01 -2.54
CA SER A 131 -12.62 15.08 -1.32
C SER A 131 -13.68 14.00 -1.34
N ILE A 132 -13.65 13.14 -0.35
CA ILE A 132 -14.57 12.03 -0.20
C ILE A 132 -15.11 11.98 1.23
N THR A 133 -16.41 11.75 1.37
CA THR A 133 -17.02 11.51 2.67
C THR A 133 -16.95 10.03 3.02
N GLU A 134 -17.09 9.69 4.31
CA GLU A 134 -17.17 8.32 4.75
C GLU A 134 -18.32 7.58 4.06
N ALA A 135 -19.49 8.22 3.94
CA ALA A 135 -20.66 7.66 3.26
C ALA A 135 -20.40 7.41 1.76
N GLY A 136 -19.67 8.31 1.09
CA GLY A 136 -19.30 8.13 -0.32
C GLY A 136 -18.31 7.00 -0.52
N LEU A 137 -17.38 6.79 0.42
CA LEU A 137 -16.40 5.73 0.31
C LEU A 137 -16.95 4.37 0.76
N PHE A 138 -17.63 4.31 1.92
CA PHE A 138 -18.04 3.07 2.56
C PHE A 138 -19.56 2.84 2.60
N GLY A 139 -20.35 3.84 2.23
CA GLY A 139 -21.81 3.77 2.22
C GLY A 139 -22.49 4.31 3.47
N SER A 140 -23.79 4.47 3.32
CA SER A 140 -24.75 4.81 4.39
C SER A 140 -26.01 4.01 4.16
N VAL A 141 -26.94 4.01 5.12
CA VAL A 141 -28.25 3.40 4.98
C VAL A 141 -29.34 4.46 4.97
N ASN A 142 -30.44 4.20 4.23
CA ASN A 142 -31.65 4.99 4.25
C ASN A 142 -32.49 4.71 5.52
N GLU A 143 -33.67 5.32 5.64
CA GLU A 143 -34.57 5.10 6.79
C GLU A 143 -35.12 3.67 6.84
N GLU A 144 -35.18 2.98 5.71
CA GLU A 144 -35.62 1.59 5.57
C GLU A 144 -34.50 0.58 5.89
N GLY A 145 -33.25 1.02 6.05
CA GLY A 145 -32.11 0.17 6.39
C GLY A 145 -31.30 -0.31 5.18
N ASP A 146 -31.70 0.09 3.96
CA ASP A 146 -30.99 -0.28 2.74
C ASP A 146 -29.73 0.57 2.52
N ILE A 147 -28.71 -0.03 1.93
CA ILE A 147 -27.47 0.70 1.59
C ILE A 147 -27.77 1.72 0.51
N MET A 148 -27.54 3.00 0.82
CA MET A 148 -27.74 4.09 -0.12
C MET A 148 -26.65 4.14 -1.18
N GLY A 149 -27.05 4.12 -2.44
CA GLY A 149 -26.17 4.28 -3.59
C GLY A 149 -25.14 3.16 -3.73
N ARG A 150 -24.08 3.47 -4.45
CA ARG A 150 -22.94 2.54 -4.69
C ARG A 150 -21.68 3.08 -4.01
N PRO A 151 -21.30 2.59 -2.82
CA PRO A 151 -20.07 3.01 -2.16
C PRO A 151 -18.86 2.68 -3.03
N ILE A 152 -17.93 3.63 -3.15
CA ILE A 152 -16.72 3.44 -3.99
C ILE A 152 -15.93 2.18 -3.60
N ALA A 153 -15.79 1.91 -2.30
CA ALA A 153 -15.08 0.72 -1.82
C ALA A 153 -15.73 -0.59 -2.28
N ARG A 154 -17.08 -0.60 -2.42
CA ARG A 154 -17.84 -1.74 -2.90
C ARG A 154 -17.72 -1.88 -4.41
N GLU A 155 -17.87 -0.79 -5.16
CA GLU A 155 -17.72 -0.79 -6.62
C GLU A 155 -16.31 -1.23 -7.05
N MET A 156 -15.30 -0.84 -6.27
CA MET A 156 -13.90 -1.16 -6.56
C MET A 156 -13.45 -2.53 -6.04
N CYS A 157 -14.36 -3.38 -5.61
CA CYS A 157 -14.03 -4.75 -5.23
C CYS A 157 -13.34 -5.49 -6.39
N GLY A 158 -12.15 -6.03 -6.16
CA GLY A 158 -11.33 -6.66 -7.21
C GLY A 158 -10.64 -5.66 -8.16
N GLY A 159 -10.60 -4.38 -7.84
CA GLY A 159 -9.99 -3.32 -8.62
C GLY A 159 -8.92 -2.53 -7.86
N PHE A 160 -8.46 -1.46 -8.48
CA PHE A 160 -7.46 -0.54 -7.94
C PHE A 160 -8.05 0.85 -7.72
N LEU A 161 -7.89 1.36 -6.50
CA LEU A 161 -8.35 2.68 -6.10
C LEU A 161 -7.15 3.59 -5.88
N GLY A 162 -7.00 4.63 -6.70
CA GLY A 162 -5.94 5.62 -6.61
C GLY A 162 -6.39 6.91 -5.94
N PHE A 163 -5.52 7.54 -5.16
CA PHE A 163 -5.74 8.89 -4.61
C PHE A 163 -4.50 9.74 -4.83
N GLU A 164 -4.66 10.89 -5.48
CA GLU A 164 -3.55 11.82 -5.65
C GLU A 164 -3.16 12.52 -4.35
N GLU A 165 -4.13 12.78 -3.48
CA GLU A 165 -3.93 13.40 -2.18
C GLU A 165 -4.77 12.69 -1.10
N PHE A 166 -4.10 11.85 -0.33
CA PHE A 166 -4.71 11.02 0.70
C PHE A 166 -4.95 11.77 2.02
N SER A 167 -4.30 12.92 2.21
CA SER A 167 -4.37 13.68 3.45
C SER A 167 -5.78 14.17 3.80
N SER A 168 -6.64 14.39 2.79
CA SER A 168 -8.04 14.77 3.04
C SER A 168 -8.83 13.68 3.78
N MET A 169 -8.39 12.42 3.70
CA MET A 169 -8.97 11.29 4.42
C MET A 169 -8.37 11.11 5.81
N SER A 170 -7.11 11.54 6.03
CA SER A 170 -6.43 11.46 7.32
C SER A 170 -6.65 12.69 8.19
N ASP A 171 -6.71 13.91 7.59
CA ASP A 171 -7.01 15.17 8.29
C ASP A 171 -8.45 15.24 8.83
N ALA A 172 -9.30 14.40 8.31
CA ALA A 172 -10.63 14.19 8.87
C ALA A 172 -10.58 13.82 10.37
N SER A 173 -9.42 13.49 10.95
CA SER A 173 -9.21 13.15 12.37
C SER A 173 -9.55 14.26 13.39
N LYS A 174 -9.84 15.47 12.92
CA LYS A 174 -10.16 16.61 13.80
C LYS A 174 -11.66 16.81 14.10
N LYS A 175 -12.54 15.96 13.55
CA LYS A 175 -13.99 16.00 13.84
C LYS A 175 -14.45 14.57 14.16
N ASP A 176 -15.39 14.39 15.08
CA ASP A 176 -15.87 13.09 15.56
C ASP A 176 -16.27 12.08 14.46
N HIS A 177 -16.77 12.58 13.33
CA HIS A 177 -17.12 11.73 12.16
C HIS A 177 -15.96 11.10 11.41
N SER A 178 -14.75 11.45 11.71
CA SER A 178 -13.55 11.08 10.97
C SER A 178 -12.79 9.91 11.58
N MET A 179 -12.97 9.67 12.87
CA MET A 179 -12.44 8.45 13.50
C MET A 179 -13.11 7.21 12.89
N ASP A 180 -14.40 7.30 12.53
CA ASP A 180 -15.11 6.20 11.90
C ASP A 180 -14.56 5.90 10.51
N MET A 181 -14.30 6.92 9.67
CA MET A 181 -13.70 6.75 8.35
C MET A 181 -12.34 6.05 8.42
N LYS A 182 -11.49 6.47 9.34
CA LYS A 182 -10.17 5.87 9.53
C LYS A 182 -10.29 4.40 9.94
N ASN A 183 -11.14 4.07 10.92
CA ASN A 183 -11.34 2.71 11.38
C ASN A 183 -11.88 1.82 10.25
N GLN A 184 -12.84 2.31 9.45
CA GLN A 184 -13.36 1.59 8.29
C GLN A 184 -12.28 1.40 7.21
N LEU A 185 -11.46 2.42 6.97
CA LEU A 185 -10.33 2.32 6.05
C LEU A 185 -9.35 1.24 6.51
N LEU A 186 -8.93 1.26 7.78
CA LEU A 186 -8.02 0.26 8.34
C LEU A 186 -8.55 -1.16 8.19
N THR A 187 -9.83 -1.39 8.48
CA THR A 187 -10.44 -2.72 8.37
C THR A 187 -10.62 -3.16 6.92
N SER A 188 -11.00 -2.26 6.02
CA SER A 188 -11.16 -2.56 4.59
C SER A 188 -9.83 -2.88 3.90
N LEU A 189 -8.75 -2.19 4.29
CA LEU A 189 -7.39 -2.45 3.78
C LEU A 189 -6.81 -3.75 4.34
N ASP A 190 -7.12 -4.11 5.56
CA ASP A 190 -6.53 -5.29 6.24
C ASP A 190 -7.21 -6.60 5.83
N ASN A 191 -8.50 -6.70 6.11
CA ASN A 191 -9.26 -7.93 5.90
C ASN A 191 -10.42 -7.80 4.90
N GLY A 192 -10.55 -6.65 4.27
CA GLY A 192 -11.60 -6.37 3.29
C GLY A 192 -12.99 -6.22 3.89
N ARG A 193 -13.13 -5.99 5.19
CA ARG A 193 -14.44 -5.84 5.84
C ARG A 193 -14.80 -4.39 6.00
N VAL A 194 -16.05 -4.07 5.64
CA VAL A 194 -16.70 -2.82 5.96
C VAL A 194 -17.90 -3.14 6.85
N GLN A 195 -17.88 -2.63 8.07
CA GLN A 195 -18.96 -2.83 9.05
C GLN A 195 -19.22 -1.52 9.79
N LYS A 196 -20.43 -0.98 9.64
CA LYS A 196 -20.85 0.25 10.29
C LYS A 196 -22.27 0.12 10.80
N ALA A 197 -22.45 0.30 12.11
CA ALA A 197 -23.76 0.41 12.71
C ALA A 197 -24.27 1.85 12.57
N MET A 198 -25.47 2.03 12.05
CA MET A 198 -26.17 3.30 11.94
C MET A 198 -27.53 3.19 12.60
N ARG A 199 -28.20 4.33 12.89
CA ARG A 199 -29.48 4.34 13.56
C ARG A 199 -30.58 3.54 12.79
N ALA A 200 -30.52 3.60 11.46
CA ALA A 200 -31.49 2.96 10.58
C ALA A 200 -31.14 1.51 10.22
N GLY A 201 -29.88 1.08 10.42
CA GLY A 201 -29.45 -0.27 10.02
C GLY A 201 -27.93 -0.44 10.00
N TRP A 202 -27.47 -1.42 9.26
CA TRP A 202 -26.06 -1.75 9.13
C TRP A 202 -25.59 -1.59 7.69
N VAL A 203 -24.45 -0.92 7.51
CA VAL A 203 -23.63 -1.10 6.31
C VAL A 203 -22.69 -2.26 6.58
N ARG A 204 -22.85 -3.36 5.87
CA ARG A 204 -22.03 -4.57 6.05
C ARG A 204 -21.78 -5.24 4.70
N TYR A 205 -20.53 -5.25 4.28
CA TYR A 205 -20.08 -5.97 3.08
C TYR A 205 -18.59 -6.24 3.14
N THR A 206 -18.10 -7.08 2.23
CA THR A 206 -16.68 -7.31 2.02
C THR A 206 -16.22 -6.63 0.73
N THR A 207 -14.94 -6.24 0.68
CA THR A 207 -14.32 -5.61 -0.49
C THR A 207 -12.86 -6.01 -0.59
N ARG A 208 -12.34 -6.07 -1.81
CA ARG A 208 -10.95 -6.47 -2.11
C ARG A 208 -10.30 -5.52 -3.10
N TYR A 209 -10.39 -4.22 -2.85
CA TYR A 209 -9.64 -3.24 -3.63
C TYR A 209 -8.20 -3.13 -3.15
N THR A 210 -7.29 -2.80 -4.06
CA THR A 210 -5.94 -2.36 -3.72
C THR A 210 -5.87 -0.83 -3.80
N CYS A 211 -5.32 -0.20 -2.77
CA CYS A 211 -5.25 1.25 -2.66
C CYS A 211 -3.82 1.75 -2.96
N TRP A 212 -3.69 2.70 -3.89
CA TRP A 212 -2.47 3.43 -4.16
C TRP A 212 -2.70 4.92 -3.94
N ALA A 213 -1.92 5.53 -3.09
CA ALA A 213 -2.19 6.88 -2.66
C ALA A 213 -0.94 7.76 -2.61
N GLY A 214 -1.12 9.04 -2.88
CA GLY A 214 -0.12 10.08 -2.69
C GLY A 214 -0.47 10.95 -1.50
N THR A 215 0.52 11.43 -0.74
CA THR A 215 0.33 12.37 0.35
C THR A 215 1.50 13.32 0.50
N GLN A 216 1.27 14.44 1.15
CA GLN A 216 2.31 15.39 1.52
C GLN A 216 2.76 15.11 2.97
N PRO A 217 4.08 15.08 3.27
CA PRO A 217 4.58 14.77 4.62
C PRO A 217 3.97 15.65 5.72
N ALA A 218 3.82 16.94 5.44
CA ALA A 218 3.26 17.91 6.40
C ALA A 218 1.77 17.69 6.74
N ARG A 219 1.07 16.86 5.96
CA ARG A 219 -0.36 16.60 6.08
C ARG A 219 -0.70 15.17 6.47
N PHE A 220 0.31 14.33 6.60
CA PHE A 220 0.13 12.92 6.91
C PHE A 220 0.87 12.57 8.18
N GLU A 221 0.13 12.35 9.25
CA GLU A 221 0.67 11.76 10.46
C GLU A 221 0.68 10.23 10.26
N LEU A 222 1.86 9.62 10.35
CA LEU A 222 2.02 8.18 10.38
C LEU A 222 1.36 7.66 11.66
N ASP A 223 0.11 7.29 11.55
CA ASP A 223 -0.57 6.59 12.61
C ASP A 223 -0.22 5.11 12.56
N SER A 224 0.08 4.55 13.71
CA SER A 224 0.52 3.17 13.93
C SER A 224 -0.35 2.08 13.27
N GLY A 225 -1.50 2.44 12.75
CA GLY A 225 -2.37 1.53 12.01
C GLY A 225 -2.18 1.55 10.50
N LEU A 226 -1.82 2.69 9.91
CA LEU A 226 -1.65 2.83 8.45
C LEU A 226 -0.28 2.35 7.98
N ASP A 227 0.77 2.55 8.77
CA ASP A 227 2.14 2.11 8.47
C ASP A 227 2.28 0.61 8.26
N ARG A 228 1.43 -0.17 8.94
CA ARG A 228 1.39 -1.64 8.79
C ARG A 228 0.66 -2.12 7.54
N ARG A 229 -0.22 -1.28 6.98
CA ARG A 229 -1.09 -1.64 5.85
C ARG A 229 -0.59 -1.14 4.52
N PHE A 230 0.15 -0.03 4.55
CA PHE A 230 0.75 0.55 3.36
C PHE A 230 2.23 0.22 3.24
N PHE A 231 2.65 -0.08 2.03
CA PHE A 231 4.04 0.05 1.64
C PHE A 231 4.30 1.54 1.42
N ILE A 232 5.09 2.15 2.31
CA ILE A 232 5.37 3.59 2.26
C ILE A 232 6.61 3.80 1.40
N ILE A 233 6.49 4.70 0.43
CA ILE A 233 7.56 5.14 -0.46
C ILE A 233 7.74 6.64 -0.27
N ASP A 234 8.89 7.05 0.24
CA ASP A 234 9.25 8.46 0.30
C ASP A 234 9.88 8.94 -1.00
N ILE A 235 9.44 10.09 -1.45
CA ILE A 235 9.97 10.75 -2.64
C ILE A 235 10.53 12.10 -2.19
N GLU A 236 11.83 12.11 -1.98
CA GLU A 236 12.55 13.34 -1.65
C GLU A 236 12.73 14.23 -2.89
N MET A 237 12.46 15.51 -2.74
CA MET A 237 12.69 16.50 -3.78
C MET A 237 13.97 17.29 -3.49
N THR A 238 15.04 16.96 -4.18
CA THR A 238 16.29 17.72 -4.14
C THR A 238 16.35 18.76 -5.26
N PRO A 239 17.17 19.82 -5.15
CA PRO A 239 17.37 20.79 -6.24
C PRO A 239 17.86 20.13 -7.53
N GLU A 240 18.60 19.03 -7.44
CA GLU A 240 19.05 18.27 -8.60
C GLU A 240 17.88 17.55 -9.27
N LYS A 241 17.04 16.85 -8.49
CA LYS A 241 15.81 16.22 -9.01
C LYS A 241 14.87 17.24 -9.64
N GLU A 242 14.72 18.41 -9.05
CA GLU A 242 13.90 19.50 -9.64
C GLU A 242 14.42 19.93 -11.01
N ARG A 243 15.75 20.02 -11.19
CA ARG A 243 16.36 20.28 -12.50
C ARG A 243 16.09 19.15 -13.50
N LEU A 244 16.20 17.92 -13.07
CA LEU A 244 15.88 16.75 -13.90
C LEU A 244 14.42 16.76 -14.33
N TYR A 245 13.48 17.08 -13.44
CA TYR A 245 12.06 17.21 -13.77
C TYR A 245 11.80 18.29 -14.84
N LYS A 246 12.41 19.47 -14.70
CA LYS A 246 12.30 20.54 -15.71
C LYS A 246 12.84 20.09 -17.06
N LYS A 247 13.97 19.40 -17.07
CA LYS A 247 14.57 18.83 -18.28
C LYS A 247 13.66 17.76 -18.90
N ALA A 248 13.09 16.90 -18.08
CA ALA A 248 12.17 15.84 -18.50
C ALA A 248 10.89 16.42 -19.12
N GLN A 249 10.29 17.44 -18.52
CA GLN A 249 9.13 18.14 -19.08
C GLN A 249 9.42 18.75 -20.46
N HIS A 250 10.61 19.31 -20.61
CA HIS A 250 11.07 19.83 -21.89
C HIS A 250 11.22 18.72 -22.94
N ALA A 251 11.82 17.60 -22.56
CA ALA A 251 11.99 16.44 -23.43
C ALA A 251 10.62 15.85 -23.84
N GLN A 252 9.70 15.69 -22.91
CA GLN A 252 8.33 15.23 -23.20
C GLN A 252 7.59 16.15 -24.18
N SER A 253 7.74 17.47 -24.01
CA SER A 253 7.11 18.46 -24.90
C SER A 253 7.65 18.41 -26.33
N ASN A 254 8.91 18.01 -26.49
CA ASN A 254 9.61 17.94 -27.77
C ASN A 254 9.57 16.56 -28.43
N MET A 255 8.87 15.60 -27.83
CA MET A 255 8.74 14.24 -28.41
C MET A 255 8.07 14.30 -29.79
N THR A 256 8.69 13.63 -30.74
CA THR A 256 8.18 13.45 -32.09
C THR A 256 6.95 12.52 -32.13
N THR A 257 6.20 12.57 -33.21
CA THR A 257 5.08 11.65 -33.42
C THR A 257 5.53 10.18 -33.45
N ALA A 258 6.70 9.90 -34.02
CA ALA A 258 7.27 8.55 -34.05
C ALA A 258 7.57 8.03 -32.63
N GLU A 259 8.22 8.82 -31.78
CA GLU A 259 8.51 8.46 -30.40
C GLU A 259 7.22 8.23 -29.59
N ARG A 260 6.19 9.05 -29.79
CA ARG A 260 4.87 8.87 -29.15
C ARG A 260 4.19 7.59 -29.61
N LEU A 261 4.31 7.22 -30.89
CA LEU A 261 3.77 6.00 -31.42
C LEU A 261 4.50 4.77 -30.86
N ASP A 262 5.82 4.82 -30.76
CA ASP A 262 6.63 3.77 -30.14
C ASP A 262 6.26 3.56 -28.67
N LEU A 263 6.03 4.65 -27.94
CA LEU A 263 5.54 4.58 -26.56
C LEU A 263 4.14 3.97 -26.47
N ALA A 264 3.23 4.34 -27.36
CA ALA A 264 1.89 3.76 -27.40
C ALA A 264 1.95 2.24 -27.67
N ASN A 265 2.83 1.80 -28.58
CA ASN A 265 3.05 0.37 -28.87
C ASN A 265 3.61 -0.35 -27.62
N LEU A 266 4.61 0.22 -26.94
CA LEU A 266 5.17 -0.35 -25.73
C LEU A 266 4.13 -0.43 -24.60
N ASN A 267 3.26 0.60 -24.46
CA ASN A 267 2.13 0.58 -23.53
C ASN A 267 1.19 -0.60 -23.82
N ILE A 268 0.84 -0.80 -25.08
CA ILE A 268 -0.01 -1.92 -25.51
C ILE A 268 0.64 -3.26 -25.18
N GLU A 269 1.94 -3.42 -25.46
CA GLU A 269 2.67 -4.65 -25.14
C GLU A 269 2.68 -4.97 -23.64
N ILE A 270 2.84 -3.97 -22.79
CA ILE A 270 2.80 -4.14 -21.33
C ILE A 270 1.39 -4.53 -20.87
N LYS A 271 0.36 -3.82 -21.38
CA LYS A 271 -1.05 -4.13 -21.11
C LYS A 271 -1.38 -5.57 -21.50
N ASP A 272 -1.00 -5.98 -22.71
CA ASP A 272 -1.28 -7.32 -23.23
C ASP A 272 -0.56 -8.39 -22.41
N TRP A 273 0.66 -8.11 -21.96
CA TRP A 273 1.39 -9.01 -21.08
C TRP A 273 0.66 -9.19 -19.74
N ILE A 274 0.24 -8.09 -19.09
CA ILE A 274 -0.49 -8.14 -17.81
C ILE A 274 -1.83 -8.88 -17.98
N ARG A 275 -2.55 -8.59 -19.05
CA ARG A 275 -3.80 -9.28 -19.39
C ARG A 275 -3.59 -10.79 -19.64
N HIS A 276 -2.54 -11.13 -20.37
CA HIS A 276 -2.19 -12.53 -20.60
C HIS A 276 -1.90 -13.25 -19.28
N ARG A 277 -1.09 -12.63 -18.40
CA ARG A 277 -0.79 -13.16 -17.07
C ARG A 277 -2.05 -13.36 -16.24
N MET A 278 -2.97 -12.42 -16.27
CA MET A 278 -4.22 -12.51 -15.55
C MET A 278 -5.09 -13.67 -16.06
N ARG A 279 -5.22 -13.82 -17.40
CA ARG A 279 -5.95 -14.94 -18.01
C ARG A 279 -5.32 -16.29 -17.68
N GLU A 280 -4.00 -16.38 -17.72
CA GLU A 280 -3.27 -17.59 -17.36
C GLU A 280 -3.49 -17.97 -15.89
N ALA A 281 -3.45 -16.99 -15.01
CA ALA A 281 -3.70 -17.20 -13.58
C ALA A 281 -5.15 -17.61 -13.27
N ILE A 282 -6.13 -17.10 -14.04
CA ILE A 282 -7.53 -17.52 -13.94
C ILE A 282 -7.71 -18.97 -14.47
N ALA A 283 -7.09 -19.29 -15.60
CA ALA A 283 -7.22 -20.62 -16.20
C ALA A 283 -6.51 -21.69 -15.37
N ASN A 284 -5.40 -21.33 -14.73
CA ASN A 284 -4.56 -22.24 -13.96
C ASN A 284 -4.17 -21.59 -12.61
N PRO A 285 -5.09 -21.45 -11.66
CA PRO A 285 -4.81 -20.79 -10.39
C PRO A 285 -3.77 -21.54 -9.58
N PRO A 286 -2.91 -20.84 -8.81
CA PRO A 286 -1.98 -21.48 -7.90
C PRO A 286 -2.74 -22.21 -6.79
N THR A 287 -2.28 -23.42 -6.46
CA THR A 287 -2.91 -24.26 -5.42
C THR A 287 -2.34 -24.04 -4.02
N GLY A 288 -1.28 -23.26 -3.88
CA GLY A 288 -0.61 -22.95 -2.62
C GLY A 288 0.59 -22.05 -2.83
N ILE A 289 1.35 -21.80 -1.77
CA ILE A 289 2.58 -21.00 -1.79
C ILE A 289 3.69 -21.80 -1.12
N ILE A 290 4.85 -21.83 -1.75
CA ILE A 290 6.08 -22.41 -1.19
C ILE A 290 7.17 -21.34 -1.28
N PHE A 291 7.68 -20.92 -0.14
CA PHE A 291 8.86 -20.05 -0.07
C PHE A 291 10.11 -20.93 0.02
N ASP A 292 11.13 -20.58 -0.75
CA ASP A 292 12.45 -21.17 -0.64
C ASP A 292 13.15 -20.74 0.65
N ASP A 293 14.07 -21.56 1.17
CA ASP A 293 14.78 -21.30 2.41
C ASP A 293 15.54 -19.97 2.39
N ASP A 294 16.13 -19.59 1.24
CA ASP A 294 16.83 -18.31 1.05
C ASP A 294 15.93 -17.09 1.34
N ILE A 295 14.62 -17.20 1.07
CA ILE A 295 13.65 -16.13 1.40
C ILE A 295 13.38 -16.10 2.90
N ALA A 296 13.30 -17.27 3.54
CA ALA A 296 13.13 -17.34 4.99
C ALA A 296 14.33 -16.69 5.68
N GLU A 297 15.55 -17.02 5.26
CA GLU A 297 16.80 -16.41 5.77
C GLU A 297 16.82 -14.89 5.55
N TRP A 298 16.38 -14.40 4.37
CA TRP A 298 16.30 -12.97 4.10
C TRP A 298 15.30 -12.27 5.02
N LEU A 299 14.15 -12.89 5.30
CA LEU A 299 13.10 -12.36 6.17
C LEU A 299 13.49 -12.38 7.67
N ASP A 300 14.37 -13.29 8.07
CA ASP A 300 14.84 -13.43 9.45
C ASP A 300 16.01 -12.48 9.79
N GLN A 301 16.45 -11.65 8.84
CA GLN A 301 17.48 -10.64 9.10
C GLN A 301 17.04 -9.68 10.22
N PRO A 302 17.97 -9.28 11.13
CA PRO A 302 17.65 -8.38 12.24
C PRO A 302 17.02 -7.05 11.83
N GLN A 303 17.27 -6.67 10.57
CA GLN A 303 16.75 -5.44 10.00
C GLN A 303 15.28 -5.53 9.57
N VAL A 304 14.73 -6.73 9.36
CA VAL A 304 13.34 -6.95 8.98
C VAL A 304 12.51 -7.13 10.23
N ARG A 305 11.63 -6.18 10.53
CA ARG A 305 10.75 -6.27 11.70
C ARG A 305 9.64 -7.28 11.47
N GLY A 306 9.14 -7.91 12.54
CA GLY A 306 8.15 -8.98 12.42
C GLY A 306 6.87 -8.60 11.65
N PHE A 307 6.39 -7.35 11.78
CA PHE A 307 5.23 -6.90 11.00
C PHE A 307 5.59 -6.58 9.54
N GLU A 308 6.84 -6.21 9.24
CA GLU A 308 7.34 -5.94 7.90
C GLU A 308 7.56 -7.23 7.11
N ALA A 309 7.92 -8.31 7.79
CA ALA A 309 8.09 -9.62 7.15
C ALA A 309 6.85 -10.05 6.35
N ASN A 310 5.64 -9.74 6.85
CA ASN A 310 4.41 -9.98 6.10
C ASN A 310 4.30 -9.14 4.84
N LEU A 311 4.75 -7.90 4.87
CA LEU A 311 4.74 -7.01 3.71
C LEU A 311 5.75 -7.49 2.65
N PHE A 312 6.95 -7.91 3.07
CA PHE A 312 7.95 -8.48 2.17
C PHE A 312 7.51 -9.83 1.60
N ARG A 313 6.82 -10.70 2.37
CA ARG A 313 6.19 -11.91 1.83
C ARG A 313 5.18 -11.59 0.72
N LYS A 314 4.38 -10.53 0.88
CA LYS A 314 3.46 -10.07 -0.17
C LYS A 314 4.20 -9.62 -1.43
N LEU A 315 5.33 -8.91 -1.29
CA LEU A 315 6.19 -8.54 -2.43
C LEU A 315 6.71 -9.77 -3.15
N CYS A 316 7.20 -10.78 -2.42
CA CYS A 316 7.68 -12.03 -2.98
C CYS A 316 6.57 -12.77 -3.77
N ILE A 317 5.36 -12.86 -3.23
CA ILE A 317 4.21 -13.47 -3.90
C ILE A 317 3.87 -12.68 -5.18
N GLY A 318 3.78 -11.35 -5.05
CA GLY A 318 3.49 -10.48 -6.18
C GLY A 318 4.54 -10.59 -7.29
N TYR A 319 5.81 -10.63 -6.92
CA TYR A 319 6.90 -10.86 -7.87
C TYR A 319 6.76 -12.19 -8.61
N ALA A 320 6.55 -13.29 -7.88
CA ALA A 320 6.41 -14.60 -8.47
C ALA A 320 5.22 -14.70 -9.44
N MET A 321 4.11 -14.04 -9.13
CA MET A 321 2.96 -13.93 -10.03
C MET A 321 3.26 -13.17 -11.33
N MET A 322 4.22 -12.23 -11.30
CA MET A 322 4.59 -11.40 -12.45
C MET A 322 5.82 -11.91 -13.20
N LYS A 323 6.38 -13.06 -12.83
CA LYS A 323 7.51 -13.67 -13.55
C LYS A 323 7.07 -14.30 -14.87
N PRO A 324 7.93 -14.25 -15.91
CA PRO A 324 7.64 -14.97 -17.16
C PRO A 324 7.44 -16.48 -16.99
N GLU A 325 8.17 -17.07 -16.04
CA GLU A 325 8.17 -18.51 -15.75
C GLU A 325 6.99 -18.94 -14.86
N TYR A 326 5.97 -18.12 -14.70
CA TYR A 326 4.77 -18.54 -13.99
C TYR A 326 4.11 -19.72 -14.69
N HIS A 327 3.93 -20.80 -13.96
CA HIS A 327 3.20 -21.97 -14.41
C HIS A 327 2.12 -22.27 -13.36
N GLY A 328 0.87 -21.99 -13.70
CA GLY A 328 -0.26 -22.26 -12.83
C GLY A 328 -0.59 -23.75 -12.71
N GLY A 329 -1.63 -24.06 -11.91
CA GLY A 329 -2.09 -25.43 -11.67
C GLY A 329 -1.32 -26.21 -10.61
N GLY A 330 -0.29 -25.60 -9.99
CA GLY A 330 0.50 -26.14 -8.88
C GLY A 330 0.75 -25.08 -7.82
N PRO A 331 1.56 -25.38 -6.77
CA PRO A 331 1.95 -24.38 -5.81
C PRO A 331 2.83 -23.30 -6.45
N LEU A 332 2.61 -22.05 -6.07
CA LEU A 332 3.46 -20.93 -6.44
C LEU A 332 4.79 -21.04 -5.70
N ILE A 333 5.84 -21.45 -6.41
CA ILE A 333 7.18 -21.60 -5.85
C ILE A 333 7.90 -20.26 -5.97
N ILE A 334 8.32 -19.71 -4.85
CA ILE A 334 8.96 -18.41 -4.76
C ILE A 334 10.43 -18.63 -4.40
N ARG A 335 11.32 -18.25 -5.33
CA ARG A 335 12.77 -18.36 -5.18
C ARG A 335 13.40 -16.97 -5.13
N LEU A 336 14.43 -16.83 -4.31
CA LEU A 336 15.19 -15.59 -4.19
C LEU A 336 16.23 -15.51 -5.33
N ASP A 337 15.82 -14.97 -6.47
CA ASP A 337 16.75 -14.61 -7.54
C ASP A 337 17.31 -13.19 -7.35
N ASP A 338 18.27 -12.80 -8.17
CA ASP A 338 18.94 -11.49 -8.09
C ASP A 338 17.97 -10.32 -8.23
N THR A 339 16.94 -10.47 -9.07
CA THR A 339 15.93 -9.41 -9.28
C THR A 339 15.06 -9.25 -8.03
N LEU A 340 14.56 -10.35 -7.47
CA LEU A 340 13.77 -10.30 -6.24
C LEU A 340 14.59 -9.79 -5.07
N ARG A 341 15.84 -10.23 -4.93
CA ARG A 341 16.78 -9.74 -3.92
C ARG A 341 16.94 -8.22 -4.04
N THR A 342 17.18 -7.72 -5.24
CA THR A 342 17.29 -6.27 -5.50
C THR A 342 16.03 -5.52 -5.09
N ILE A 343 14.84 -6.04 -5.44
CA ILE A 343 13.55 -5.44 -5.07
C ILE A 343 13.40 -5.40 -3.53
N LEU A 344 13.72 -6.48 -2.85
CA LEU A 344 13.60 -6.58 -1.41
C LEU A 344 14.57 -5.63 -0.69
N ASP A 345 15.85 -5.60 -1.12
CA ASP A 345 16.88 -4.74 -0.53
C ASP A 345 16.56 -3.25 -0.72
N GLN A 346 16.13 -2.85 -1.93
CA GLN A 346 15.69 -1.49 -2.21
C GLN A 346 14.43 -1.13 -1.39
N SER A 347 13.49 -2.05 -1.31
CA SER A 347 12.26 -1.87 -0.52
C SER A 347 12.55 -1.71 0.97
N LEU A 348 13.51 -2.47 1.49
CA LEU A 348 13.96 -2.35 2.88
C LEU A 348 14.68 -1.01 3.13
N ALA A 349 15.54 -0.57 2.19
CA ALA A 349 16.21 0.73 2.26
C ALA A 349 15.20 1.89 2.28
N MET A 350 14.20 1.90 1.37
CA MET A 350 13.14 2.91 1.36
C MET A 350 12.40 3.01 2.68
N ARG A 351 12.10 1.87 3.33
CA ARG A 351 11.43 1.87 4.63
C ARG A 351 12.31 2.35 5.77
N ARG A 352 13.60 2.16 5.69
CA ARG A 352 14.57 2.66 6.67
C ARG A 352 14.72 4.17 6.61
N GLU A 353 14.75 4.77 5.43
CA GLU A 353 14.80 6.22 5.26
C GLU A 353 13.63 6.89 6.01
N VAL A 354 12.41 6.33 5.91
CA VAL A 354 11.23 6.83 6.65
C VAL A 354 11.43 6.77 8.16
N MET A 355 12.09 5.71 8.67
CA MET A 355 12.30 5.53 10.11
C MET A 355 13.43 6.39 10.63
N ASP A 356 14.47 6.59 9.83
CA ASP A 356 15.60 7.45 10.17
C ASP A 356 15.17 8.92 10.27
N GLU A 357 14.19 9.39 9.49
CA GLU A 357 13.62 10.73 9.62
C GLU A 357 12.96 10.95 10.99
N ASN A 358 12.20 9.97 11.49
CA ASN A 358 11.60 10.07 12.82
C ASN A 358 12.67 10.06 13.92
N LEU A 359 13.69 9.23 13.74
CA LEU A 359 14.83 9.18 14.64
C LEU A 359 15.60 10.50 14.62
N LYS A 360 15.82 11.03 13.42
CA LYS A 360 16.45 12.35 13.21
C LYS A 360 15.63 13.47 13.83
N LEU A 361 14.32 13.47 13.63
CA LEU A 361 13.41 14.45 14.23
C LEU A 361 13.52 14.46 15.75
N ILE A 362 13.47 13.28 16.39
CA ILE A 362 13.59 13.17 17.85
C ILE A 362 14.99 13.58 18.32
N LYS A 363 16.03 13.20 17.59
CA LYS A 363 17.41 13.63 17.84
C LYS A 363 17.53 15.15 17.78
N ASP A 364 17.03 15.79 16.72
CA ASP A 364 17.14 17.23 16.51
C ASP A 364 16.34 18.02 17.58
N MET A 365 15.18 17.50 18.01
CA MET A 365 14.36 18.11 19.05
C MET A 365 15.05 18.13 20.41
N TYR A 366 15.87 17.14 20.72
CA TYR A 366 16.42 16.95 22.07
C TYR A 366 17.96 16.95 22.12
N TRP A 367 18.62 17.26 21.01
CA TRP A 367 20.08 17.28 20.95
C TRP A 367 20.68 18.13 22.08
N MET A 368 21.64 17.60 22.80
CA MET A 368 22.28 18.23 23.99
C MET A 368 21.31 18.51 25.13
N GLN A 369 20.16 17.86 25.20
CA GLN A 369 19.20 18.06 26.30
C GLN A 369 19.06 16.79 27.13
N GLU A 370 18.70 17.01 28.39
CA GLU A 370 18.28 15.99 29.32
C GLU A 370 16.79 16.14 29.58
N VAL A 371 16.01 15.10 29.29
CA VAL A 371 14.57 15.13 29.39
C VAL A 371 14.05 13.95 30.22
N LYS A 372 13.00 14.16 31.00
CA LYS A 372 12.36 13.05 31.72
C LYS A 372 11.81 12.06 30.72
N ARG A 373 12.03 10.74 30.93
CA ARG A 373 11.52 9.69 30.04
C ARG A 373 10.03 9.79 29.79
N SER A 374 9.24 10.22 30.79
CA SER A 374 7.79 10.44 30.61
C SER A 374 7.47 11.58 29.63
N ALA A 375 8.27 12.66 29.66
CA ALA A 375 8.11 13.78 28.72
C ALA A 375 8.57 13.38 27.31
N LEU A 376 9.66 12.61 27.18
CA LEU A 376 10.10 12.05 25.91
C LEU A 376 9.02 11.14 25.32
N VAL A 377 8.43 10.23 26.11
CA VAL A 377 7.32 9.38 25.65
C VAL A 377 6.16 10.20 25.14
N GLN A 378 5.76 11.27 25.86
CA GLN A 378 4.68 12.16 25.41
C GLN A 378 5.03 12.91 24.12
N ALA A 379 6.28 13.34 23.95
CA ALA A 379 6.73 13.97 22.73
C ALA A 379 6.70 13.00 21.55
N ILE A 380 7.12 11.75 21.76
CA ILE A 380 7.05 10.70 20.74
C ILE A 380 5.60 10.37 20.40
N VAL A 381 4.69 10.25 21.40
CA VAL A 381 3.25 10.10 21.19
C VAL A 381 2.73 11.20 20.25
N LYS A 382 3.12 12.44 20.51
CA LYS A 382 2.70 13.58 19.70
C LYS A 382 3.37 13.64 18.33
N ALA A 383 4.68 13.43 18.28
CA ALA A 383 5.46 13.53 17.02
C ALA A 383 5.15 12.39 16.04
N LEU A 384 4.97 11.18 16.55
CA LEU A 384 4.71 9.99 15.75
C LEU A 384 3.24 9.57 15.74
N SER A 385 2.36 10.33 16.42
CA SER A 385 0.92 10.03 16.54
C SER A 385 0.61 8.59 16.96
N VAL A 386 1.41 8.04 17.89
CA VAL A 386 1.27 6.69 18.43
C VAL A 386 0.73 6.70 19.86
N ASP A 387 0.20 5.57 20.32
CA ASP A 387 -0.22 5.44 21.71
C ASP A 387 0.98 5.37 22.69
N TYR A 388 0.71 5.57 23.96
CA TYR A 388 1.74 5.62 25.00
C TYR A 388 2.55 4.30 25.16
N PRO A 389 1.94 3.10 25.12
CA PRO A 389 2.67 1.84 25.07
C PRO A 389 3.59 1.70 23.85
N THR A 390 3.12 2.10 22.68
CA THR A 390 3.88 2.05 21.41
C THR A 390 5.06 3.03 21.47
N ALA A 391 4.86 4.26 21.97
CA ALA A 391 5.96 5.21 22.15
C ALA A 391 7.05 4.69 23.10
N LYS A 392 6.68 4.00 24.18
CA LYS A 392 7.65 3.35 25.07
C LYS A 392 8.44 2.25 24.36
N ARG A 393 7.79 1.43 23.57
CA ARG A 393 8.42 0.37 22.77
C ARG A 393 9.36 0.99 21.74
N TRP A 394 8.91 2.04 21.06
CA TRP A 394 9.70 2.77 20.07
C TRP A 394 11.04 3.29 20.66
N ILE A 395 11.05 3.81 21.91
CA ILE A 395 12.29 4.20 22.59
C ILE A 395 13.25 3.03 22.71
N ILE A 396 12.75 1.87 23.14
CA ILE A 396 13.57 0.67 23.31
C ILE A 396 14.13 0.19 21.97
N GLU A 397 13.32 0.17 20.93
CA GLU A 397 13.67 -0.38 19.62
C GLU A 397 14.55 0.54 18.78
N ASN A 398 14.48 1.87 19.01
CA ASN A 398 15.14 2.83 18.12
C ASN A 398 16.17 3.74 18.80
N LEU A 399 16.05 3.99 20.09
CA LEU A 399 16.96 4.89 20.79
C LEU A 399 18.02 4.16 21.62
N GLN A 400 17.72 3.01 22.20
CA GLN A 400 18.64 2.35 23.13
C GLN A 400 19.98 1.95 22.51
N ASP A 401 20.00 1.64 21.22
CA ASP A 401 21.21 1.25 20.49
C ASP A 401 21.96 2.44 19.87
N GLN A 402 21.48 3.68 20.09
CA GLN A 402 22.14 4.85 19.54
C GLN A 402 23.25 5.35 20.47
N GLU A 403 24.46 5.51 19.95
CA GLU A 403 25.62 6.01 20.71
C GLU A 403 25.41 7.39 21.36
N TRP A 404 24.53 8.19 20.80
CA TRP A 404 24.17 9.54 21.28
C TRP A 404 22.98 9.57 22.25
N TYR A 405 22.45 8.39 22.65
CA TYR A 405 21.34 8.28 23.59
C TYR A 405 21.71 7.41 24.78
N HIS A 406 21.43 7.88 25.99
CA HIS A 406 21.56 7.08 27.20
C HIS A 406 20.54 7.48 28.26
N GLU A 407 20.20 6.51 29.12
CA GLU A 407 19.27 6.74 30.23
C GLU A 407 20.04 6.78 31.56
N LYS A 408 19.71 7.79 32.39
CA LYS A 408 20.21 7.85 33.76
C LYS A 408 19.09 7.87 34.80
N LYS A 409 19.30 7.17 35.93
CA LYS A 409 18.39 7.19 37.07
C LYS A 409 18.83 8.25 38.04
N VAL A 410 17.97 9.21 38.30
CA VAL A 410 18.23 10.28 39.28
C VAL A 410 17.39 10.05 40.54
N LYS A 411 18.04 9.91 41.67
CA LYS A 411 17.35 9.80 42.98
C LYS A 411 16.83 11.19 43.37
N PRO A 412 15.56 11.34 43.78
CA PRO A 412 15.05 12.59 44.27
C PRO A 412 15.75 12.94 45.59
N SER A 413 15.87 14.22 45.88
CA SER A 413 16.44 14.76 47.13
C SER A 413 15.57 14.52 48.38
N GLY A 414 14.43 13.81 48.24
CA GLY A 414 13.49 13.47 49.29
C GLY A 414 12.84 12.09 49.11
N ARG A 415 11.76 11.80 49.87
CA ARG A 415 10.98 10.56 49.69
C ARG A 415 10.29 10.54 48.34
N GLY A 416 10.79 9.73 47.39
CA GLY A 416 10.19 9.57 46.07
C GLY A 416 10.85 8.41 45.28
N ARG A 417 10.20 7.93 44.23
CA ARG A 417 10.80 6.96 43.32
C ARG A 417 11.84 7.65 42.43
N PRO A 418 12.96 6.96 42.09
CA PRO A 418 13.93 7.51 41.16
C PRO A 418 13.28 7.86 39.82
N GLY A 419 13.60 9.05 39.31
CA GLY A 419 13.20 9.43 37.94
C GLY A 419 14.18 8.89 36.94
N VAL A 420 13.68 8.45 35.75
CA VAL A 420 14.52 8.10 34.60
C VAL A 420 14.59 9.32 33.69
N TYR A 421 15.80 9.73 33.36
CA TYR A 421 16.10 10.81 32.43
C TYR A 421 16.79 10.26 31.21
N CYS A 422 16.40 10.74 30.04
CA CYS A 422 16.98 10.46 28.74
C CYS A 422 17.90 11.61 28.36
N CYS A 423 19.12 11.29 28.04
CA CYS A 423 20.16 12.24 27.64
C CYS A 423 20.51 12.05 26.19
N PHE A 424 20.60 13.13 25.45
CA PHE A 424 20.89 13.17 24.02
C PHE A 424 22.19 13.95 23.80
N GLY A 425 23.18 13.34 23.19
CA GLY A 425 24.47 13.95 22.92
C GLY A 425 25.62 12.95 23.00
N THR A 426 26.84 13.39 22.69
CA THR A 426 28.06 12.61 22.90
C THR A 426 28.24 12.49 24.41
N GLY A 427 28.19 11.25 24.94
CA GLY A 427 28.32 10.98 26.37
C GLY A 427 29.72 11.34 26.89
N GLU A 428 29.91 12.61 27.25
CA GLU A 428 30.94 13.11 28.12
C GLU A 428 30.37 13.46 29.52
#